data_937cd1e1a6d4ecffbe9929a928262d83
#
_entry.id   937cd1e1a6d4ecffbe9929a928262d83
#
_cell.length_a   1.000
_cell.length_b   1.000
_cell.length_c   1.000
_cell.angle_alpha   90.00
_cell.angle_beta   90.00
_cell.angle_gamma   90.00
#
_symmetry.space_group_name_H-M   'P 1'
#
loop_
_entity.id
_entity.type
_entity.pdbx_description
1 polymer ?
#
loop_
_entity_poly.entity_id
_entity_poly.type
_entity_poly.pdbx_seq_one_letter_code
_entity_poly.pdbx_strand_id
1 'polypeptide(L)'
;MKSPKIKNNKMKQTDKTNSRENIEELEMLNIGMVGHIDHGKTTLLSKLTGKFADTHSEELKRGITIKLGYADTIIENSKGKKRYISFVDCPGHEMLMATMLSGAALIDAAILVIAANEGIKPQTKEHLIALKAKRVAQIIIIQNKIDLVTKEEAIKNYNDIKKFVKGTIAENSPVIPVSAQQNININKIKEILSELKIPERDTTSKPEFLIARSFDINKPGTKIENLHGGVLAGILKKGTLKIGDEIEIKPGIQEKHANQISYKSLKTKIVSIYRGTHPINKATPGGSLAFETELDNILTKSDSLSGTIASIPNTLPEITNKIKLKYSLFNEVLGEEKEIKIESLKLSEMIMLSVNTTTTVGKITRIKDNEIELSLNIPIVPLKGDSVGIARNIHNHWRLIGFGEII
;
A
#
# COMPACT_ATOMS: atom_id res chain seq x y z
N MET A 1 -15.54 62.75 36.45
CA MET A 1 -14.78 61.49 36.20
C MET A 1 -15.21 60.93 34.86
N LYS A 2 -14.36 61.02 33.87
CA LYS A 2 -14.64 60.58 32.48
C LYS A 2 -14.07 59.15 32.31
N SER A 3 -14.94 58.22 31.89
CA SER A 3 -14.56 56.84 31.58
C SER A 3 -13.74 56.76 30.28
N PRO A 4 -12.70 55.87 30.17
CA PRO A 4 -11.89 55.79 28.97
C PRO A 4 -12.60 54.95 27.89
N LYS A 5 -12.59 55.45 26.65
CA LYS A 5 -13.04 54.77 25.45
C LYS A 5 -12.10 53.62 25.08
N ILE A 6 -12.60 52.39 25.03
CA ILE A 6 -11.91 51.21 24.50
C ILE A 6 -11.86 51.36 22.97
N LYS A 7 -10.64 51.49 22.43
CA LYS A 7 -10.39 51.43 20.97
C LYS A 7 -10.47 49.98 20.51
N ASN A 8 -11.49 49.68 19.70
CA ASN A 8 -11.54 48.42 18.93
C ASN A 8 -10.43 48.39 17.89
N ASN A 9 -9.37 47.65 18.18
CA ASN A 9 -8.36 47.25 17.21
C ASN A 9 -8.99 46.12 16.35
N LYS A 10 -9.53 46.45 15.18
CA LYS A 10 -9.78 45.49 14.12
C LYS A 10 -8.44 44.91 13.69
N MET A 11 -8.12 43.68 14.14
CA MET A 11 -7.07 42.85 13.54
C MET A 11 -7.40 42.68 12.07
N LYS A 12 -6.58 43.25 11.21
CA LYS A 12 -6.57 42.96 9.79
C LYS A 12 -6.25 41.47 9.64
N GLN A 13 -7.26 40.67 9.27
CA GLN A 13 -7.02 39.34 8.66
C GLN A 13 -6.21 39.59 7.39
N THR A 14 -4.92 39.29 7.47
CA THR A 14 -4.11 39.17 6.27
C THR A 14 -4.61 37.91 5.55
N ASP A 15 -5.37 38.14 4.48
CA ASP A 15 -5.65 37.12 3.46
C ASP A 15 -4.31 36.54 2.95
N LYS A 16 -3.87 35.44 3.55
CA LYS A 16 -2.95 34.54 2.89
C LYS A 16 -3.78 33.75 1.87
N THR A 17 -4.01 34.31 0.72
CA THR A 17 -4.31 33.60 -0.52
C THR A 17 -3.07 32.76 -0.86
N ASN A 18 -2.88 31.65 -0.13
CA ASN A 18 -2.07 30.56 -0.63
C ASN A 18 -2.79 30.07 -1.89
N SER A 19 -2.19 30.31 -3.04
CA SER A 19 -2.56 29.63 -4.29
C SER A 19 -2.56 28.13 -3.99
N ARG A 20 -3.75 27.54 -3.81
CA ARG A 20 -3.91 26.08 -3.66
C ARG A 20 -3.37 25.48 -4.94
N GLU A 21 -2.21 24.84 -4.84
CA GLU A 21 -1.64 24.11 -5.97
C GLU A 21 -2.69 23.13 -6.50
N ASN A 22 -2.92 23.18 -7.80
CA ASN A 22 -3.86 22.25 -8.44
C ASN A 22 -3.23 20.87 -8.49
N ILE A 23 -3.44 20.07 -7.42
CA ILE A 23 -2.88 18.73 -7.28
C ILE A 23 -3.34 17.79 -8.41
N GLU A 24 -4.50 18.06 -9.00
CA GLU A 24 -5.03 17.24 -10.10
C GLU A 24 -4.12 17.26 -11.34
N GLU A 25 -3.28 18.29 -11.49
CA GLU A 25 -2.34 18.44 -12.63
C GLU A 25 -0.94 17.90 -12.35
N LEU A 26 -0.63 17.54 -11.09
CA LEU A 26 0.69 17.05 -10.75
C LEU A 26 0.91 15.62 -11.22
N GLU A 27 2.14 15.32 -11.65
CA GLU A 27 2.60 13.95 -11.83
C GLU A 27 2.59 13.23 -10.46
N MET A 28 2.14 11.98 -10.45
CA MET A 28 1.92 11.23 -9.22
C MET A 28 2.61 9.89 -9.21
N LEU A 29 3.20 9.54 -8.05
CA LEU A 29 3.77 8.22 -7.79
C LEU A 29 3.33 7.68 -6.44
N ASN A 30 3.06 6.38 -6.39
CA ASN A 30 2.88 5.60 -5.17
C ASN A 30 4.19 4.89 -4.84
N ILE A 31 4.78 5.19 -3.70
CA ILE A 31 6.06 4.65 -3.26
C ILE A 31 5.86 3.73 -2.07
N GLY A 32 6.24 2.45 -2.20
CA GLY A 32 6.25 1.51 -1.09
C GLY A 32 7.51 1.65 -0.23
N MET A 33 7.34 1.77 1.08
CA MET A 33 8.44 1.66 2.05
C MET A 33 8.55 0.20 2.49
N VAL A 34 9.63 -0.48 2.14
CA VAL A 34 9.82 -1.91 2.42
C VAL A 34 11.19 -2.17 3.06
N GLY A 35 11.36 -3.31 3.69
CA GLY A 35 12.59 -3.69 4.40
C GLY A 35 12.29 -4.28 5.77
N HIS A 36 13.33 -4.78 6.43
CA HIS A 36 13.21 -5.46 7.72
C HIS A 36 12.63 -4.54 8.82
N ILE A 37 12.07 -5.15 9.88
CA ILE A 37 11.68 -4.43 11.10
C ILE A 37 12.89 -3.67 11.66
N ASP A 38 12.66 -2.54 12.30
CA ASP A 38 13.67 -1.66 12.91
C ASP A 38 14.75 -1.09 11.98
N HIS A 39 14.70 -1.34 10.67
CA HIS A 39 15.61 -0.70 9.71
C HIS A 39 15.32 0.81 9.49
N GLY A 40 14.28 1.35 10.14
CA GLY A 40 13.98 2.79 10.16
C GLY A 40 13.10 3.28 9.02
N LYS A 41 12.22 2.41 8.47
CA LYS A 41 11.24 2.77 7.42
C LYS A 41 10.34 3.94 7.82
N THR A 42 9.65 3.82 8.94
CA THR A 42 8.70 4.84 9.43
C THR A 42 9.42 6.13 9.82
N THR A 43 10.63 6.03 10.43
CA THR A 43 11.45 7.21 10.71
C THR A 43 11.86 7.93 9.43
N LEU A 44 12.33 7.19 8.41
CA LEU A 44 12.68 7.77 7.12
C LEU A 44 11.46 8.42 6.46
N LEU A 45 10.30 7.76 6.49
CA LEU A 45 9.04 8.28 5.97
C LEU A 45 8.66 9.60 6.63
N SER A 46 8.76 9.69 7.97
CA SER A 46 8.45 10.94 8.69
C SER A 46 9.38 12.09 8.29
N LYS A 47 10.65 11.81 7.98
CA LYS A 47 11.60 12.82 7.50
C LYS A 47 11.35 13.26 6.06
N LEU A 48 10.86 12.36 5.22
CA LEU A 48 10.51 12.68 3.83
C LEU A 48 9.23 13.52 3.72
N THR A 49 8.24 13.23 4.57
CA THR A 49 6.89 13.82 4.47
C THR A 49 6.61 14.90 5.51
N GLY A 50 7.35 14.93 6.61
CA GLY A 50 7.04 15.77 7.77
C GLY A 50 5.84 15.26 8.59
N LYS A 51 5.32 14.05 8.30
CA LYS A 51 4.16 13.43 8.96
C LYS A 51 4.55 12.05 9.49
N PHE A 52 3.97 11.65 10.63
CA PHE A 52 4.06 10.27 11.12
C PHE A 52 2.94 9.43 10.48
N ALA A 53 3.30 8.31 9.89
CA ALA A 53 2.36 7.35 9.29
C ALA A 53 1.68 6.46 10.35
N ASP A 54 2.36 6.20 11.47
CA ASP A 54 1.86 5.36 12.57
C ASP A 54 0.89 6.16 13.45
N THR A 55 -0.41 5.98 13.22
CA THR A 55 -1.47 6.64 13.99
C THR A 55 -2.26 5.65 14.86
N HIS A 56 -2.00 4.35 14.74
CA HIS A 56 -2.71 3.32 15.48
C HIS A 56 -2.14 3.14 16.90
N SER A 57 -3.01 3.11 17.92
CA SER A 57 -2.60 2.97 19.32
C SER A 57 -1.81 1.68 19.62
N GLU A 58 -2.06 0.59 18.88
CA GLU A 58 -1.29 -0.66 19.01
C GLU A 58 0.10 -0.57 18.36
N GLU A 59 0.22 0.13 17.23
CA GLU A 59 1.48 0.39 16.55
C GLU A 59 2.41 1.23 17.43
N LEU A 60 1.87 2.29 18.04
CA LEU A 60 2.61 3.14 18.99
C LEU A 60 3.06 2.36 20.22
N LYS A 61 2.27 1.41 20.73
CA LYS A 61 2.63 0.59 21.91
C LYS A 61 3.70 -0.44 21.59
N ARG A 62 3.69 -1.03 20.40
CA ARG A 62 4.59 -2.12 20.00
C ARG A 62 5.82 -1.62 19.24
N GLY A 63 5.82 -0.37 18.76
CA GLY A 63 6.89 0.21 17.94
C GLY A 63 7.02 -0.43 16.55
N ILE A 64 5.98 -1.09 16.04
CA ILE A 64 5.97 -1.76 14.73
C ILE A 64 4.75 -1.36 13.92
N THR A 65 4.91 -1.22 12.60
CA THR A 65 3.81 -1.01 11.66
C THR A 65 3.04 -2.33 11.48
N ILE A 66 1.76 -2.33 11.79
CA ILE A 66 0.88 -3.51 11.70
C ILE A 66 -0.01 -3.43 10.47
N LYS A 67 -0.61 -2.26 10.22
CA LYS A 67 -1.45 -1.98 9.05
C LYS A 67 -0.67 -1.14 8.04
N LEU A 68 -1.19 -1.05 6.81
CA LEU A 68 -0.62 -0.14 5.82
C LEU A 68 -0.77 1.31 6.29
N GLY A 69 0.35 1.97 6.53
CA GLY A 69 0.42 3.40 6.80
C GLY A 69 0.43 4.20 5.50
N TYR A 70 -0.15 5.38 5.51
CA TYR A 70 -0.17 6.28 4.35
C TYR A 70 0.34 7.66 4.74
N ALA A 71 1.23 8.19 3.94
CA ALA A 71 1.68 9.57 4.06
C ALA A 71 1.93 10.15 2.66
N ASP A 72 1.75 11.45 2.51
CA ASP A 72 1.90 12.13 1.24
C ASP A 72 2.74 13.40 1.39
N THR A 73 3.39 13.77 0.30
CA THR A 73 4.14 15.02 0.20
C THR A 73 4.23 15.48 -1.26
N ILE A 74 4.42 16.77 -1.44
CA ILE A 74 4.80 17.34 -2.73
C ILE A 74 6.31 17.58 -2.70
N ILE A 75 7.03 17.01 -3.64
CA ILE A 75 8.44 17.26 -3.83
C ILE A 75 8.64 18.15 -5.06
N GLU A 76 9.62 19.02 -4.99
CA GLU A 76 10.04 19.88 -6.08
C GLU A 76 11.50 19.55 -6.44
N ASN A 77 11.78 19.35 -7.72
CA ASN A 77 13.14 19.10 -8.18
C ASN A 77 13.92 20.40 -8.39
N SER A 78 15.21 20.30 -8.66
CA SER A 78 16.10 21.45 -8.93
C SER A 78 15.67 22.31 -10.12
N LYS A 79 14.77 21.81 -10.98
CA LYS A 79 14.22 22.50 -12.16
C LYS A 79 12.84 23.13 -11.88
N GLY A 80 12.37 23.12 -10.63
CA GLY A 80 11.06 23.66 -10.26
C GLY A 80 9.87 22.76 -10.62
N LYS A 81 10.09 21.53 -11.13
CA LYS A 81 9.01 20.60 -11.43
C LYS A 81 8.50 19.96 -10.13
N LYS A 82 7.22 20.12 -9.87
CA LYS A 82 6.55 19.56 -8.69
C LYS A 82 5.93 18.20 -9.01
N ARG A 83 5.96 17.29 -8.03
CA ARG A 83 5.41 15.95 -8.11
C ARG A 83 4.76 15.56 -6.80
N TYR A 84 3.58 14.99 -6.87
CA TYR A 84 2.88 14.42 -5.72
C TYR A 84 3.35 12.99 -5.47
N ILE A 85 3.87 12.74 -4.28
CA ILE A 85 4.31 11.41 -3.84
C ILE A 85 3.39 10.94 -2.72
N SER A 86 2.79 9.78 -2.93
CA SER A 86 2.05 9.04 -1.90
C SER A 86 2.88 7.85 -1.44
N PHE A 87 3.17 7.78 -0.16
CA PHE A 87 3.90 6.66 0.44
C PHE A 87 2.94 5.65 1.05
N VAL A 88 3.26 4.38 0.85
CA VAL A 88 2.62 3.24 1.50
C VAL A 88 3.66 2.60 2.41
N ASP A 89 3.52 2.76 3.72
CA ASP A 89 4.40 2.11 4.69
C ASP A 89 3.97 0.67 4.91
N CYS A 90 4.80 -0.26 4.44
CA CYS A 90 4.53 -1.69 4.51
C CYS A 90 5.15 -2.28 5.79
N PRO A 91 4.41 -3.12 6.53
CA PRO A 91 4.95 -3.77 7.72
C PRO A 91 6.17 -4.62 7.39
N GLY A 92 7.17 -4.58 8.28
CA GLY A 92 8.42 -5.33 8.12
C GLY A 92 8.43 -6.68 8.82
N HIS A 93 7.42 -7.03 9.60
CA HIS A 93 7.39 -8.24 10.40
C HIS A 93 6.91 -9.45 9.56
N GLU A 94 7.55 -10.60 9.72
CA GLU A 94 7.22 -11.83 8.95
C GLU A 94 5.77 -12.28 9.06
N MET A 95 5.16 -12.11 10.24
CA MET A 95 3.74 -12.44 10.47
C MET A 95 2.78 -11.55 9.67
N LEU A 96 3.27 -10.43 9.12
CA LEU A 96 2.48 -9.45 8.37
C LEU A 96 2.76 -9.51 6.86
N MET A 97 3.33 -10.62 6.36
CA MET A 97 3.66 -10.80 4.93
C MET A 97 2.44 -10.59 4.02
N ALA A 98 1.26 -11.04 4.45
CA ALA A 98 0.02 -10.83 3.69
C ALA A 98 -0.31 -9.34 3.51
N THR A 99 -0.15 -8.55 4.57
CA THR A 99 -0.36 -7.08 4.54
C THR A 99 0.70 -6.42 3.64
N MET A 100 1.95 -6.86 3.72
CA MET A 100 3.03 -6.38 2.84
C MET A 100 2.73 -6.66 1.36
N LEU A 101 2.28 -7.89 1.03
CA LEU A 101 1.90 -8.25 -0.34
C LEU A 101 0.71 -7.44 -0.86
N SER A 102 -0.26 -7.15 0.00
CA SER A 102 -1.38 -6.26 -0.33
C SER A 102 -0.89 -4.84 -0.58
N GLY A 103 0.03 -4.33 0.25
CA GLY A 103 0.68 -3.02 0.05
C GLY A 103 1.46 -2.95 -1.26
N ALA A 104 2.20 -4.00 -1.59
CA ALA A 104 2.98 -4.06 -2.84
C ALA A 104 2.12 -4.04 -4.12
N ALA A 105 0.82 -4.33 -4.02
CA ALA A 105 -0.12 -4.17 -5.14
C ALA A 105 -0.54 -2.72 -5.40
N LEU A 106 -0.23 -1.81 -4.48
CA LEU A 106 -0.67 -0.42 -4.49
C LEU A 106 0.42 0.56 -4.93
N ILE A 107 1.65 0.09 -5.24
CA ILE A 107 2.83 0.92 -5.46
C ILE A 107 3.36 0.86 -6.89
N ASP A 108 3.96 1.95 -7.32
CA ASP A 108 4.61 2.11 -8.62
C ASP A 108 6.12 1.89 -8.53
N ALA A 109 6.70 2.27 -7.41
CA ALA A 109 8.11 2.12 -7.11
C ALA A 109 8.29 1.81 -5.62
N ALA A 110 9.47 1.33 -5.22
CA ALA A 110 9.75 0.97 -3.84
C ALA A 110 11.04 1.58 -3.33
N ILE A 111 11.05 1.92 -2.04
CA ILE A 111 12.25 2.21 -1.25
C ILE A 111 12.53 1.00 -0.37
N LEU A 112 13.62 0.28 -0.66
CA LEU A 112 14.10 -0.84 0.15
C LEU A 112 15.09 -0.31 1.19
N VAL A 113 14.71 -0.33 2.47
CA VAL A 113 15.53 0.20 3.57
C VAL A 113 16.31 -0.92 4.24
N ILE A 114 17.65 -0.74 4.31
CA ILE A 114 18.58 -1.66 4.94
C ILE A 114 19.43 -0.88 5.93
N ALA A 115 19.44 -1.29 7.20
CA ALA A 115 20.26 -0.64 8.22
C ALA A 115 21.73 -1.03 8.08
N ALA A 116 22.65 -0.06 8.10
CA ALA A 116 24.09 -0.27 7.91
C ALA A 116 24.71 -1.14 9.01
N ASN A 117 24.24 -0.99 10.24
CA ASN A 117 24.71 -1.72 11.42
C ASN A 117 24.18 -3.18 11.49
N GLU A 118 23.13 -3.51 10.76
CA GLU A 118 22.50 -4.84 10.79
C GLU A 118 22.66 -5.63 9.49
N GLY A 119 22.81 -4.93 8.37
CA GLY A 119 22.96 -5.55 7.06
C GLY A 119 21.65 -6.16 6.49
N ILE A 120 21.83 -7.12 5.62
CA ILE A 120 20.74 -7.79 4.92
C ILE A 120 20.12 -8.83 5.85
N LYS A 121 18.81 -8.68 6.10
CA LYS A 121 18.01 -9.57 6.96
C LYS A 121 17.07 -10.46 6.13
N PRO A 122 16.55 -11.55 6.70
CA PRO A 122 15.62 -12.43 6.00
C PRO A 122 14.45 -11.71 5.34
N GLN A 123 13.75 -10.83 6.04
CA GLN A 123 12.63 -10.07 5.47
C GLN A 123 13.04 -9.10 4.36
N THR A 124 14.30 -8.62 4.34
CA THR A 124 14.82 -7.83 3.21
C THR A 124 14.78 -8.64 1.91
N LYS A 125 15.15 -9.93 1.98
CA LYS A 125 15.09 -10.87 0.85
C LYS A 125 13.65 -11.12 0.43
N GLU A 126 12.77 -11.43 1.37
CA GLU A 126 11.34 -11.69 1.14
C GLU A 126 10.67 -10.49 0.47
N HIS A 127 10.94 -9.26 0.95
CA HIS A 127 10.36 -8.04 0.39
C HIS A 127 10.83 -7.80 -1.06
N LEU A 128 12.10 -8.02 -1.35
CA LEU A 128 12.61 -7.85 -2.73
C LEU A 128 11.91 -8.82 -3.70
N ILE A 129 11.62 -10.04 -3.26
CA ILE A 129 10.93 -11.02 -4.08
C ILE A 129 9.44 -10.72 -4.18
N ALA A 130 8.80 -10.23 -3.13
CA ALA A 130 7.42 -9.78 -3.19
C ALA A 130 7.26 -8.61 -4.18
N LEU A 131 8.21 -7.68 -4.24
CA LEU A 131 8.26 -6.62 -5.25
C LEU A 131 8.37 -7.21 -6.67
N LYS A 132 9.21 -8.24 -6.86
CA LYS A 132 9.31 -8.97 -8.13
C LYS A 132 7.98 -9.61 -8.51
N ALA A 133 7.33 -10.32 -7.57
CA ALA A 133 6.04 -10.97 -7.78
C ALA A 133 4.94 -9.99 -8.16
N LYS A 134 4.98 -8.77 -7.64
CA LYS A 134 4.03 -7.68 -7.95
C LYS A 134 4.49 -6.80 -9.12
N ARG A 135 5.58 -7.16 -9.80
CA ARG A 135 6.10 -6.46 -11.00
C ARG A 135 6.50 -5.00 -10.75
N VAL A 136 6.94 -4.68 -9.52
CA VAL A 136 7.43 -3.35 -9.18
C VAL A 136 8.81 -3.16 -9.82
N ALA A 137 8.89 -2.31 -10.84
CA ALA A 137 10.08 -2.19 -11.70
C ALA A 137 11.12 -1.20 -11.19
N GLN A 138 10.73 -0.19 -10.42
CA GLN A 138 11.60 0.88 -9.96
C GLN A 138 11.88 0.73 -8.47
N ILE A 139 13.15 0.51 -8.10
CA ILE A 139 13.56 0.31 -6.71
C ILE A 139 14.70 1.27 -6.39
N ILE A 140 14.62 1.91 -5.22
CA ILE A 140 15.70 2.68 -4.61
C ILE A 140 16.12 1.96 -3.35
N ILE A 141 17.40 1.77 -3.12
CA ILE A 141 17.93 1.14 -1.92
C ILE A 141 18.49 2.21 -1.00
N ILE A 142 18.04 2.21 0.24
CA ILE A 142 18.52 3.12 1.27
C ILE A 142 19.36 2.33 2.27
N GLN A 143 20.64 2.64 2.35
CA GLN A 143 21.51 2.21 3.42
C GLN A 143 21.34 3.18 4.58
N ASN A 144 20.44 2.85 5.51
CA ASN A 144 20.08 3.73 6.63
C ASN A 144 20.96 3.49 7.87
N LYS A 145 20.88 4.39 8.86
CA LYS A 145 21.62 4.33 10.14
C LYS A 145 23.15 4.37 9.94
N ILE A 146 23.65 5.10 8.95
CA ILE A 146 25.11 5.23 8.73
C ILE A 146 25.83 5.97 9.87
N ASP A 147 25.09 6.66 10.71
CA ASP A 147 25.55 7.33 11.93
C ASP A 147 25.93 6.35 13.06
N LEU A 148 25.52 5.08 12.97
CA LEU A 148 25.80 4.04 13.97
C LEU A 148 27.00 3.16 13.61
N VAL A 149 27.68 3.41 12.51
CA VAL A 149 28.79 2.58 12.01
C VAL A 149 29.99 3.43 11.58
N THR A 150 31.17 2.82 11.55
CA THR A 150 32.36 3.46 10.99
C THR A 150 32.25 3.56 9.46
N LYS A 151 33.11 4.38 8.86
CA LYS A 151 33.17 4.54 7.40
C LYS A 151 33.50 3.21 6.70
N GLU A 152 34.41 2.43 7.26
CA GLU A 152 34.84 1.12 6.75
C GLU A 152 33.69 0.11 6.78
N GLU A 153 32.95 0.07 7.89
CA GLU A 153 31.76 -0.79 8.03
C GLU A 153 30.64 -0.38 7.06
N ALA A 154 30.43 0.93 6.89
CA ALA A 154 29.46 1.42 5.92
C ALA A 154 29.82 1.01 4.47
N ILE A 155 31.09 1.11 4.09
CA ILE A 155 31.59 0.68 2.76
C ILE A 155 31.43 -0.84 2.59
N LYS A 156 31.77 -1.62 3.62
CA LYS A 156 31.59 -3.08 3.59
C LYS A 156 30.12 -3.44 3.38
N ASN A 157 29.24 -2.87 4.18
CA ASN A 157 27.78 -3.09 4.08
C ASN A 157 27.24 -2.66 2.68
N TYR A 158 27.72 -1.53 2.14
CA TYR A 158 27.39 -1.10 0.77
C TYR A 158 27.75 -2.17 -0.27
N ASN A 159 28.95 -2.74 -0.18
CA ASN A 159 29.40 -3.78 -1.09
C ASN A 159 28.60 -5.08 -0.91
N ASP A 160 28.20 -5.42 0.31
CA ASP A 160 27.33 -6.56 0.60
C ASP A 160 25.93 -6.38 0.00
N ILE A 161 25.37 -5.15 0.08
CA ILE A 161 24.12 -4.80 -0.59
C ILE A 161 24.25 -4.98 -2.10
N LYS A 162 25.33 -4.46 -2.71
CA LYS A 162 25.55 -4.60 -4.16
C LYS A 162 25.69 -6.07 -4.60
N LYS A 163 26.34 -6.91 -3.80
CA LYS A 163 26.41 -8.36 -4.06
C LYS A 163 25.03 -9.02 -3.94
N PHE A 164 24.25 -8.65 -2.92
CA PHE A 164 22.92 -9.20 -2.67
C PHE A 164 21.94 -8.93 -3.81
N VAL A 165 21.95 -7.73 -4.37
CA VAL A 165 21.01 -7.38 -5.43
C VAL A 165 21.44 -7.82 -6.83
N LYS A 166 22.66 -8.34 -6.99
CA LYS A 166 23.16 -8.84 -8.28
C LYS A 166 22.29 -9.99 -8.78
N GLY A 167 21.84 -9.92 -10.04
CA GLY A 167 20.93 -10.89 -10.65
C GLY A 167 19.47 -10.74 -10.22
N THR A 168 19.12 -9.70 -9.45
CA THR A 168 17.75 -9.43 -9.03
C THR A 168 17.15 -8.24 -9.80
N ILE A 169 15.86 -7.97 -9.57
CA ILE A 169 15.18 -6.78 -10.13
C ILE A 169 15.78 -5.45 -9.63
N ALA A 170 16.58 -5.47 -8.56
CA ALA A 170 17.21 -4.29 -7.95
C ALA A 170 18.70 -4.15 -8.33
N GLU A 171 19.24 -4.93 -9.26
CA GLU A 171 20.66 -4.92 -9.61
C GLU A 171 21.16 -3.51 -9.99
N ASN A 172 20.40 -2.80 -10.79
CA ASN A 172 20.74 -1.46 -11.25
C ASN A 172 20.19 -0.34 -10.35
N SER A 173 19.63 -0.68 -9.20
CA SER A 173 19.06 0.30 -8.28
C SER A 173 20.15 1.15 -7.64
N PRO A 174 19.92 2.46 -7.46
CA PRO A 174 20.82 3.32 -6.70
C PRO A 174 20.80 2.88 -5.23
N VAL A 175 21.98 2.86 -4.62
CA VAL A 175 22.15 2.65 -3.17
C VAL A 175 22.58 3.97 -2.55
N ILE A 176 21.76 4.51 -1.64
CA ILE A 176 21.97 5.82 -1.03
C ILE A 176 22.26 5.64 0.46
N PRO A 177 23.46 6.01 0.93
CA PRO A 177 23.77 6.03 2.35
C PRO A 177 23.05 7.20 3.02
N VAL A 178 22.33 6.92 4.13
CA VAL A 178 21.43 7.86 4.80
C VAL A 178 21.52 7.70 6.32
N SER A 179 21.38 8.78 7.04
CA SER A 179 20.92 8.77 8.41
C SER A 179 19.56 9.50 8.50
N ALA A 180 18.49 8.75 8.62
CA ALA A 180 17.17 9.34 8.81
C ALA A 180 17.10 10.15 10.12
N GLN A 181 17.73 9.66 11.19
CA GLN A 181 17.76 10.35 12.48
C GLN A 181 18.47 11.70 12.41
N GLN A 182 19.63 11.76 11.72
CA GLN A 182 20.47 12.94 11.59
C GLN A 182 20.13 13.81 10.35
N ASN A 183 19.09 13.46 9.59
CA ASN A 183 18.72 14.11 8.33
C ASN A 183 19.84 14.13 7.25
N ILE A 184 20.75 13.15 7.27
CA ILE A 184 21.84 13.05 6.29
C ILE A 184 21.28 12.45 4.99
N ASN A 185 21.54 13.10 3.86
CA ASN A 185 21.16 12.69 2.49
C ASN A 185 19.64 12.56 2.23
N ILE A 186 18.75 13.09 3.08
CA ILE A 186 17.30 13.07 2.83
C ILE A 186 16.93 13.80 1.53
N ASN A 187 17.58 14.95 1.26
CA ASN A 187 17.34 15.70 0.02
C ASN A 187 17.76 14.90 -1.22
N LYS A 188 18.80 14.07 -1.13
CA LYS A 188 19.22 13.21 -2.25
C LYS A 188 18.15 12.18 -2.62
N ILE A 189 17.44 11.65 -1.63
CA ILE A 189 16.28 10.77 -1.88
C ILE A 189 15.20 11.55 -2.63
N LYS A 190 14.87 12.77 -2.20
CA LYS A 190 13.84 13.60 -2.86
C LYS A 190 14.19 13.90 -4.32
N GLU A 191 15.46 14.19 -4.62
CA GLU A 191 15.94 14.37 -6.00
C GLU A 191 15.67 13.12 -6.83
N ILE A 192 16.10 11.94 -6.37
CA ILE A 192 15.91 10.68 -7.10
C ILE A 192 14.40 10.36 -7.27
N LEU A 193 13.58 10.57 -6.23
CA LEU A 193 12.14 10.39 -6.34
C LEU A 193 11.50 11.31 -7.38
N SER A 194 12.04 12.52 -7.56
CA SER A 194 11.56 13.46 -8.58
C SER A 194 11.91 13.03 -10.02
N GLU A 195 12.92 12.17 -10.18
CA GLU A 195 13.41 11.70 -11.48
C GLU A 195 12.85 10.34 -11.88
N LEU A 196 12.15 9.61 -10.95
CA LEU A 196 11.56 8.32 -11.27
C LEU A 196 10.58 8.42 -12.44
N LYS A 197 10.58 7.40 -13.27
CA LYS A 197 9.65 7.31 -14.40
C LYS A 197 8.20 7.17 -13.90
N ILE A 198 7.33 8.04 -14.39
CA ILE A 198 5.89 7.91 -14.15
C ILE A 198 5.35 6.77 -15.01
N PRO A 199 4.64 5.78 -14.45
CA PRO A 199 4.00 4.74 -15.24
C PRO A 199 2.85 5.34 -16.07
N GLU A 200 2.60 4.73 -17.22
CA GLU A 200 1.41 5.06 -18.01
C GLU A 200 0.15 4.75 -17.21
N ARG A 201 -0.81 5.69 -17.25
CA ARG A 201 -2.07 5.59 -16.50
C ARG A 201 -3.23 5.40 -17.47
N ASP A 202 -3.93 4.30 -17.35
CA ASP A 202 -5.18 4.09 -18.05
C ASP A 202 -6.30 4.87 -17.34
N THR A 203 -6.69 5.99 -17.93
CA THR A 203 -7.78 6.86 -17.44
C THR A 203 -9.10 6.67 -18.17
N THR A 204 -9.14 5.82 -19.20
CA THR A 204 -10.25 5.65 -20.13
C THR A 204 -11.07 4.41 -19.89
N SER A 205 -10.45 3.34 -19.40
CA SER A 205 -11.14 2.09 -19.06
C SER A 205 -12.14 2.28 -17.91
N LYS A 206 -12.97 1.26 -17.70
CA LYS A 206 -13.86 1.18 -16.53
C LYS A 206 -13.03 1.25 -15.27
N PRO A 207 -13.43 2.07 -14.27
CA PRO A 207 -12.63 2.28 -13.07
C PRO A 207 -12.49 1.00 -12.26
N GLU A 208 -11.30 0.80 -11.67
CA GLU A 208 -11.01 -0.22 -10.68
C GLU A 208 -10.36 0.45 -9.47
N PHE A 209 -11.15 0.67 -8.43
CA PHE A 209 -10.69 1.24 -7.17
C PHE A 209 -10.45 0.13 -6.15
N LEU A 210 -9.18 -0.11 -5.82
CA LEU A 210 -8.77 -1.11 -4.83
C LEU A 210 -8.88 -0.50 -3.44
N ILE A 211 -9.77 -1.04 -2.61
CA ILE A 211 -10.00 -0.56 -1.24
C ILE A 211 -9.01 -1.24 -0.31
N ALA A 212 -8.10 -0.45 0.25
CA ALA A 212 -7.12 -0.90 1.22
C ALA A 212 -7.58 -0.68 2.67
N ARG A 213 -8.37 0.38 2.89
CA ARG A 213 -8.90 0.76 4.20
C ARG A 213 -10.35 1.21 4.08
N SER A 214 -11.10 1.00 5.15
CA SER A 214 -12.42 1.64 5.32
C SER A 214 -12.62 2.07 6.77
N PHE A 215 -13.24 3.23 7.00
CA PHE A 215 -13.38 3.78 8.34
C PHE A 215 -14.51 4.80 8.45
N ASP A 216 -14.89 5.04 9.69
CA ASP A 216 -15.82 6.08 10.11
C ASP A 216 -15.02 7.28 10.63
N ILE A 217 -15.30 8.47 10.11
CA ILE A 217 -14.63 9.72 10.50
C ILE A 217 -15.42 10.54 11.54
N ASN A 218 -16.62 10.09 11.90
CA ASN A 218 -17.46 10.81 12.83
C ASN A 218 -16.91 10.69 14.26
N LYS A 219 -16.90 11.81 14.96
CA LYS A 219 -16.53 11.84 16.38
C LYS A 219 -17.74 11.47 17.25
N PRO A 220 -17.52 10.84 18.41
CA PRO A 220 -18.58 10.62 19.38
C PRO A 220 -19.31 11.92 19.70
N GLY A 221 -20.65 11.92 19.66
CA GLY A 221 -21.49 13.10 19.90
C GLY A 221 -21.74 13.99 18.69
N THR A 222 -21.30 13.60 17.48
CA THR A 222 -21.67 14.30 16.25
C THR A 222 -23.19 14.23 16.07
N LYS A 223 -23.83 15.38 15.81
CA LYS A 223 -25.27 15.47 15.54
C LYS A 223 -25.61 14.76 14.23
N ILE A 224 -26.82 14.19 14.15
CA ILE A 224 -27.27 13.39 12.99
C ILE A 224 -27.14 14.15 11.67
N GLU A 225 -27.51 15.44 11.67
CA GLU A 225 -27.43 16.33 10.50
C GLU A 225 -26.02 16.61 9.98
N ASN A 226 -25.00 16.34 10.81
CA ASN A 226 -23.58 16.54 10.50
C ASN A 226 -22.81 15.22 10.37
N LEU A 227 -23.52 14.10 10.29
CA LEU A 227 -22.87 12.81 10.10
C LEU A 227 -22.33 12.69 8.68
N HIS A 228 -21.07 12.30 8.58
CA HIS A 228 -20.44 11.89 7.35
C HIS A 228 -20.75 10.41 7.10
N GLY A 229 -20.89 10.03 5.86
CA GLY A 229 -21.01 8.62 5.47
C GLY A 229 -19.68 7.87 5.59
N GLY A 230 -19.73 6.58 5.32
CA GLY A 230 -18.53 5.73 5.42
C GLY A 230 -17.46 6.12 4.41
N VAL A 231 -16.18 6.07 4.82
CA VAL A 231 -15.03 6.43 4.00
C VAL A 231 -14.30 5.18 3.50
N LEU A 232 -13.99 5.17 2.20
CA LEU A 232 -13.21 4.15 1.50
C LEU A 232 -11.88 4.75 1.08
N ALA A 233 -10.77 4.16 1.50
CA ALA A 233 -9.43 4.63 1.13
C ALA A 233 -8.64 3.54 0.40
N GLY A 234 -7.89 3.96 -0.64
CA GLY A 234 -7.15 3.04 -1.48
C GLY A 234 -6.51 3.72 -2.68
N ILE A 235 -6.39 2.99 -3.77
CA ILE A 235 -5.89 3.51 -5.04
C ILE A 235 -6.84 3.22 -6.20
N LEU A 236 -6.89 4.11 -7.15
CA LEU A 236 -7.52 3.86 -8.44
C LEU A 236 -6.47 3.26 -9.39
N LYS A 237 -6.67 1.99 -9.76
CA LYS A 237 -5.75 1.23 -10.62
C LYS A 237 -5.87 1.67 -12.08
N LYS A 238 -7.09 1.89 -12.55
CA LYS A 238 -7.43 2.42 -13.87
C LYS A 238 -8.76 3.13 -13.88
N GLY A 239 -9.07 3.81 -14.98
CA GLY A 239 -10.32 4.54 -15.17
C GLY A 239 -10.37 5.88 -14.44
N THR A 240 -11.56 6.40 -14.28
CA THR A 240 -11.81 7.72 -13.67
C THR A 240 -13.11 7.66 -12.87
N LEU A 241 -13.11 8.29 -11.69
CA LEU A 241 -14.29 8.47 -10.84
C LEU A 241 -14.45 9.95 -10.46
N LYS A 242 -15.70 10.39 -10.30
CA LYS A 242 -16.05 11.78 -9.96
C LYS A 242 -17.00 11.83 -8.77
N ILE A 243 -17.08 12.98 -8.15
CA ILE A 243 -18.14 13.28 -7.17
C ILE A 243 -19.50 13.08 -7.83
N GLY A 244 -20.39 12.37 -7.16
CA GLY A 244 -21.72 12.06 -7.63
C GLY A 244 -21.83 10.73 -8.41
N ASP A 245 -20.72 10.09 -8.77
CA ASP A 245 -20.76 8.78 -9.42
C ASP A 245 -21.32 7.71 -8.46
N GLU A 246 -22.18 6.86 -8.99
CA GLU A 246 -22.62 5.64 -8.29
C GLU A 246 -21.56 4.56 -8.47
N ILE A 247 -21.19 3.90 -7.38
CA ILE A 247 -20.21 2.80 -7.37
C ILE A 247 -20.79 1.54 -6.76
N GLU A 248 -20.37 0.39 -7.27
CA GLU A 248 -20.63 -0.93 -6.73
C GLU A 248 -19.36 -1.51 -6.12
N ILE A 249 -19.46 -2.01 -4.89
CA ILE A 249 -18.36 -2.59 -4.12
C ILE A 249 -18.55 -4.10 -4.07
N LYS A 250 -17.59 -4.86 -4.57
CA LYS A 250 -17.57 -6.33 -4.57
C LYS A 250 -16.31 -6.86 -3.87
N PRO A 251 -16.37 -8.01 -3.16
CA PRO A 251 -17.55 -8.84 -2.89
C PRO A 251 -18.58 -8.20 -1.94
N GLY A 252 -18.28 -7.04 -1.31
CA GLY A 252 -19.17 -6.35 -0.40
C GLY A 252 -19.12 -6.92 1.03
N ILE A 253 -20.27 -7.05 1.67
CA ILE A 253 -20.39 -7.53 3.05
C ILE A 253 -20.76 -9.01 3.12
N GLN A 254 -20.26 -9.66 4.16
CA GLN A 254 -20.61 -11.03 4.48
C GLN A 254 -21.95 -11.07 5.22
N GLU A 255 -22.90 -11.84 4.71
CA GLU A 255 -24.18 -12.15 5.35
C GLU A 255 -24.20 -13.61 5.79
N LYS A 256 -24.61 -13.87 7.04
CA LYS A 256 -24.80 -15.22 7.58
C LYS A 256 -26.28 -15.53 7.66
N HIS A 257 -26.73 -16.51 6.90
CA HIS A 257 -28.07 -17.05 6.98
C HIS A 257 -27.98 -18.52 7.42
N ALA A 258 -28.36 -18.80 8.66
CA ALA A 258 -28.20 -20.11 9.30
C ALA A 258 -26.74 -20.63 9.19
N ASN A 259 -26.50 -21.69 8.40
CA ASN A 259 -25.17 -22.28 8.19
C ASN A 259 -24.51 -21.88 6.87
N GLN A 260 -25.10 -20.94 6.11
CA GLN A 260 -24.56 -20.49 4.84
C GLN A 260 -23.99 -19.08 4.96
N ILE A 261 -22.81 -18.89 4.37
CA ILE A 261 -22.16 -17.61 4.23
C ILE A 261 -22.38 -17.16 2.79
N SER A 262 -23.00 -16.01 2.62
CA SER A 262 -23.14 -15.33 1.33
C SER A 262 -22.46 -13.97 1.37
N TYR A 263 -22.22 -13.40 0.20
CA TYR A 263 -21.65 -12.06 0.07
C TYR A 263 -22.60 -11.21 -0.75
N LYS A 264 -22.86 -10.00 -0.27
CA LYS A 264 -23.75 -9.05 -0.91
C LYS A 264 -22.95 -7.82 -1.34
N SER A 265 -22.96 -7.53 -2.65
CA SER A 265 -22.37 -6.28 -3.16
C SER A 265 -23.10 -5.07 -2.55
N LEU A 266 -22.36 -4.00 -2.35
CA LEU A 266 -22.90 -2.74 -1.87
C LEU A 266 -22.92 -1.74 -3.03
N LYS A 267 -23.96 -0.91 -3.09
CA LYS A 267 -24.04 0.23 -3.99
C LYS A 267 -24.11 1.51 -3.18
N THR A 268 -23.38 2.52 -3.61
CA THR A 268 -23.32 3.80 -2.94
C THR A 268 -22.92 4.90 -3.90
N LYS A 269 -23.05 6.15 -3.47
CA LYS A 269 -22.65 7.33 -4.22
C LYS A 269 -21.43 7.98 -3.59
N ILE A 270 -20.54 8.51 -4.43
CA ILE A 270 -19.38 9.30 -4.00
C ILE A 270 -19.85 10.70 -3.64
N VAL A 271 -19.66 11.10 -2.39
CA VAL A 271 -20.05 12.42 -1.85
C VAL A 271 -18.89 13.41 -1.98
N SER A 272 -17.69 12.98 -1.61
CA SER A 272 -16.48 13.79 -1.72
C SER A 272 -15.26 12.91 -2.01
N ILE A 273 -14.23 13.51 -2.62
CA ILE A 273 -12.98 12.84 -2.96
C ILE A 273 -11.80 13.62 -2.40
N TYR A 274 -10.89 12.90 -1.76
CA TYR A 274 -9.64 13.45 -1.26
C TYR A 274 -8.44 12.71 -1.81
N ARG A 275 -7.38 13.47 -2.12
CA ARG A 275 -6.04 12.93 -2.38
C ARG A 275 -5.12 13.43 -1.28
N GLY A 276 -4.75 12.51 -0.37
CA GLY A 276 -4.17 12.90 0.90
C GLY A 276 -5.09 13.80 1.70
N THR A 277 -4.67 15.04 1.94
CA THR A 277 -5.50 16.07 2.63
C THR A 277 -6.19 17.05 1.69
N HIS A 278 -6.06 16.87 0.38
CA HIS A 278 -6.53 17.82 -0.62
C HIS A 278 -7.83 17.35 -1.27
N PRO A 279 -8.91 18.14 -1.20
CA PRO A 279 -10.15 17.82 -1.90
C PRO A 279 -9.96 17.97 -3.41
N ILE A 280 -10.51 17.01 -4.16
CA ILE A 280 -10.50 16.99 -5.62
C ILE A 280 -11.89 16.64 -6.16
N ASN A 281 -12.19 17.02 -7.39
CA ASN A 281 -13.49 16.74 -8.01
C ASN A 281 -13.47 15.43 -8.82
N LYS A 282 -12.29 15.05 -9.29
CA LYS A 282 -12.10 13.92 -10.19
C LYS A 282 -10.89 13.10 -9.75
N ALA A 283 -11.11 11.80 -9.52
CA ALA A 283 -10.06 10.84 -9.25
C ALA A 283 -9.55 10.22 -10.55
N THR A 284 -8.23 10.21 -10.69
CA THR A 284 -7.46 9.51 -11.73
C THR A 284 -6.43 8.59 -11.07
N PRO A 285 -5.91 7.57 -11.77
CA PRO A 285 -4.86 6.72 -11.23
C PRO A 285 -3.63 7.51 -10.78
N GLY A 286 -3.08 7.10 -9.63
CA GLY A 286 -1.92 7.72 -8.97
C GLY A 286 -2.30 8.46 -7.69
N GLY A 287 -1.44 8.32 -6.68
CA GLY A 287 -1.69 8.81 -5.33
C GLY A 287 -2.73 8.00 -4.57
N SER A 288 -2.70 8.10 -3.24
CA SER A 288 -3.74 7.55 -2.37
C SER A 288 -4.98 8.40 -2.44
N LEU A 289 -6.13 7.75 -2.49
CA LEU A 289 -7.45 8.38 -2.59
C LEU A 289 -8.32 7.98 -1.40
N ALA A 290 -9.15 8.89 -0.95
CA ALA A 290 -10.22 8.63 0.00
C ALA A 290 -11.55 9.13 -0.57
N PHE A 291 -12.55 8.25 -0.61
CA PHE A 291 -13.90 8.54 -1.04
C PHE A 291 -14.83 8.54 0.17
N GLU A 292 -15.41 9.67 0.49
CA GLU A 292 -16.57 9.73 1.35
C GLU A 292 -17.79 9.29 0.54
N THR A 293 -18.62 8.44 1.09
CA THR A 293 -19.75 7.83 0.41
C THR A 293 -21.04 8.01 1.22
N GLU A 294 -22.19 7.63 0.65
CA GLU A 294 -23.47 7.58 1.35
C GLU A 294 -23.66 6.27 2.16
N LEU A 295 -22.61 5.41 2.28
CA LEU A 295 -22.69 4.20 3.09
C LEU A 295 -22.93 4.52 4.56
N ASP A 296 -23.74 3.66 5.20
CA ASP A 296 -23.80 3.66 6.66
C ASP A 296 -22.42 3.40 7.26
N ASN A 297 -22.04 4.21 8.25
CA ASN A 297 -20.73 4.15 8.89
C ASN A 297 -20.42 2.77 9.50
N ILE A 298 -21.44 2.05 9.93
CA ILE A 298 -21.28 0.70 10.46
C ILE A 298 -20.63 -0.25 9.45
N LEU A 299 -20.92 -0.06 8.15
CA LEU A 299 -20.39 -0.88 7.06
C LEU A 299 -18.91 -0.63 6.77
N THR A 300 -18.36 0.49 7.24
CA THR A 300 -16.96 0.87 6.98
C THR A 300 -16.06 0.79 8.21
N LYS A 301 -16.62 0.55 9.40
CA LYS A 301 -15.86 0.47 10.66
C LYS A 301 -14.85 -0.67 10.62
N SER A 302 -13.72 -0.44 11.27
CA SER A 302 -12.66 -1.45 11.50
C SER A 302 -12.14 -2.12 10.24
N ASP A 303 -12.06 -1.37 9.13
CA ASP A 303 -11.59 -1.85 7.84
C ASP A 303 -12.45 -3.00 7.24
N SER A 304 -13.75 -3.04 7.55
CA SER A 304 -14.66 -4.12 7.12
C SER A 304 -14.76 -4.31 5.60
N LEU A 305 -14.48 -3.26 4.81
CA LEU A 305 -14.45 -3.30 3.35
C LEU A 305 -13.02 -3.34 2.78
N SER A 306 -12.00 -3.50 3.62
CA SER A 306 -10.62 -3.72 3.14
C SER A 306 -10.54 -5.00 2.31
N GLY A 307 -9.81 -4.94 1.19
CA GLY A 307 -9.68 -6.06 0.28
C GLY A 307 -10.77 -6.12 -0.82
N THR A 308 -11.78 -5.27 -0.76
CA THR A 308 -12.82 -5.18 -1.79
C THR A 308 -12.42 -4.26 -2.93
N ILE A 309 -13.19 -4.30 -4.03
CA ILE A 309 -12.97 -3.48 -5.22
C ILE A 309 -14.25 -2.70 -5.51
N ALA A 310 -14.11 -1.41 -5.80
CA ALA A 310 -15.23 -0.59 -6.26
C ALA A 310 -15.07 -0.21 -7.74
N SER A 311 -16.19 -0.17 -8.44
CA SER A 311 -16.30 0.28 -9.84
C SER A 311 -17.69 0.84 -10.11
N ILE A 312 -17.92 1.32 -11.33
CA ILE A 312 -19.26 1.65 -11.80
C ILE A 312 -20.13 0.38 -11.75
N PRO A 313 -21.41 0.47 -11.37
CA PRO A 313 -22.31 -0.70 -11.25
C PRO A 313 -22.31 -1.59 -12.49
N ASN A 314 -22.35 -2.90 -12.27
CA ASN A 314 -22.39 -3.94 -13.30
C ASN A 314 -21.16 -3.99 -14.24
N THR A 315 -20.01 -3.48 -13.79
CA THR A 315 -18.78 -3.51 -14.60
C THR A 315 -17.73 -4.49 -14.09
N LEU A 316 -17.75 -4.84 -12.81
CA LEU A 316 -16.87 -5.84 -12.23
C LEU A 316 -17.34 -7.27 -12.56
N PRO A 317 -16.42 -8.22 -12.69
CA PRO A 317 -16.75 -9.63 -12.79
C PRO A 317 -17.63 -10.11 -11.64
N GLU A 318 -18.26 -11.27 -11.84
CA GLU A 318 -19.01 -11.93 -10.76
C GLU A 318 -18.08 -12.39 -9.64
N ILE A 319 -18.61 -12.36 -8.43
CA ILE A 319 -17.92 -12.83 -7.24
C ILE A 319 -17.76 -14.34 -7.34
N THR A 320 -16.55 -14.84 -7.11
CA THR A 320 -16.29 -16.29 -7.18
C THR A 320 -15.42 -16.77 -6.04
N ASN A 321 -15.70 -18.00 -5.58
CA ASN A 321 -14.83 -18.75 -4.68
C ASN A 321 -13.94 -19.76 -5.44
N LYS A 322 -13.98 -19.77 -6.78
CA LYS A 322 -13.14 -20.65 -7.60
C LYS A 322 -12.29 -19.80 -8.53
N ILE A 323 -10.99 -20.04 -8.52
CA ILE A 323 -10.05 -19.35 -9.41
C ILE A 323 -9.10 -20.32 -10.08
N LYS A 324 -8.60 -19.92 -11.22
CA LYS A 324 -7.54 -20.60 -11.95
C LYS A 324 -6.35 -19.69 -12.07
N LEU A 325 -5.17 -20.21 -11.71
CA LEU A 325 -3.90 -19.48 -11.71
C LEU A 325 -2.89 -20.19 -12.59
N LYS A 326 -2.15 -19.43 -13.35
CA LYS A 326 -0.86 -19.86 -13.89
C LYS A 326 0.19 -19.47 -12.86
N TYR A 327 1.02 -20.41 -12.38
CA TYR A 327 1.92 -20.18 -11.25
C TYR A 327 3.38 -20.50 -11.53
N SER A 328 4.26 -19.93 -10.72
CA SER A 328 5.69 -20.23 -10.65
C SER A 328 6.12 -20.24 -9.20
N LEU A 329 6.82 -21.31 -8.78
CA LEU A 329 7.40 -21.41 -7.44
C LEU A 329 8.84 -20.93 -7.46
N PHE A 330 9.31 -20.49 -6.30
CA PHE A 330 10.73 -20.24 -6.05
C PHE A 330 11.45 -21.56 -5.81
N ASN A 331 12.76 -21.56 -5.91
CA ASN A 331 13.57 -22.77 -5.65
C ASN A 331 13.65 -23.09 -4.16
N GLU A 332 13.67 -22.06 -3.32
CA GLU A 332 13.85 -22.16 -1.87
C GLU A 332 12.92 -21.23 -1.11
N VAL A 333 12.62 -21.59 0.13
CA VAL A 333 11.88 -20.74 1.07
C VAL A 333 12.78 -19.60 1.52
N LEU A 334 12.26 -18.40 1.40
CA LEU A 334 12.99 -17.19 1.74
C LEU A 334 12.76 -16.84 3.20
N GLY A 335 13.76 -16.18 3.80
CA GLY A 335 13.64 -15.71 5.18
C GLY A 335 13.96 -16.75 6.25
N GLU A 336 14.34 -17.95 5.88
CA GLU A 336 14.85 -18.98 6.79
C GLU A 336 16.38 -18.94 6.85
N GLU A 337 16.95 -19.30 8.00
CA GLU A 337 18.42 -19.41 8.18
C GLU A 337 19.00 -20.60 7.41
N LYS A 338 18.20 -21.65 7.25
CA LYS A 338 18.56 -22.86 6.50
C LYS A 338 17.86 -22.84 5.14
N GLU A 339 18.57 -23.27 4.10
CA GLU A 339 17.99 -23.48 2.78
C GLU A 339 16.92 -24.57 2.83
N ILE A 340 15.66 -24.18 2.77
CA ILE A 340 14.53 -25.10 2.66
C ILE A 340 14.06 -25.08 1.21
N LYS A 341 14.23 -26.19 0.48
CA LYS A 341 13.70 -26.32 -0.88
C LYS A 341 12.18 -26.30 -0.89
N ILE A 342 11.60 -25.56 -1.83
CA ILE A 342 10.16 -25.54 -2.03
C ILE A 342 9.74 -26.80 -2.77
N GLU A 343 8.95 -27.64 -2.10
CA GLU A 343 8.30 -28.77 -2.74
C GLU A 343 7.18 -28.33 -3.68
N SER A 344 6.91 -29.14 -4.71
CA SER A 344 5.74 -28.92 -5.61
C SER A 344 4.44 -28.84 -4.82
N LEU A 345 3.46 -28.11 -5.37
CA LEU A 345 2.12 -28.05 -4.79
C LEU A 345 1.44 -29.41 -4.85
N LYS A 346 0.59 -29.70 -3.84
CA LYS A 346 -0.12 -30.97 -3.71
C LYS A 346 -1.63 -30.76 -3.81
N LEU A 347 -2.34 -31.75 -4.33
CA LEU A 347 -3.82 -31.74 -4.31
C LEU A 347 -4.32 -31.67 -2.86
N SER A 348 -5.39 -30.94 -2.66
CA SER A 348 -5.98 -30.67 -1.34
C SER A 348 -5.13 -29.85 -0.39
N GLU A 349 -3.96 -29.38 -0.82
CA GLU A 349 -3.14 -28.46 -0.02
C GLU A 349 -3.84 -27.12 0.17
N MET A 350 -3.69 -26.58 1.40
CA MET A 350 -4.19 -25.23 1.74
C MET A 350 -3.07 -24.22 1.55
N ILE A 351 -3.28 -23.25 0.69
CA ILE A 351 -2.34 -22.15 0.43
C ILE A 351 -3.00 -20.81 0.66
N MET A 352 -2.22 -19.85 1.11
CA MET A 352 -2.68 -18.47 1.23
C MET A 352 -2.35 -17.71 -0.06
N LEU A 353 -3.31 -16.92 -0.51
CA LEU A 353 -3.22 -16.11 -1.72
C LEU A 353 -3.37 -14.63 -1.35
N SER A 354 -2.52 -13.79 -1.92
CA SER A 354 -2.67 -12.34 -1.88
C SER A 354 -3.05 -11.85 -3.28
N VAL A 355 -4.33 -11.49 -3.43
CA VAL A 355 -4.92 -11.02 -4.68
C VAL A 355 -5.28 -9.55 -4.51
N ASN A 356 -4.57 -8.64 -5.19
CA ASN A 356 -4.69 -7.19 -4.96
C ASN A 356 -4.56 -6.86 -3.46
N THR A 357 -5.58 -6.24 -2.87
CA THR A 357 -5.64 -5.93 -1.43
C THR A 357 -6.30 -7.02 -0.58
N THR A 358 -6.80 -8.10 -1.22
CA THR A 358 -7.45 -9.23 -0.54
C THR A 358 -6.44 -10.32 -0.18
N THR A 359 -6.55 -10.85 1.02
CA THR A 359 -5.87 -12.09 1.42
C THR A 359 -6.91 -13.18 1.69
N THR A 360 -6.75 -14.33 1.06
CA THR A 360 -7.64 -15.48 1.22
C THR A 360 -6.85 -16.78 1.28
N VAL A 361 -7.41 -17.80 1.90
CA VAL A 361 -6.87 -19.16 1.88
C VAL A 361 -7.69 -19.99 0.90
N GLY A 362 -7.00 -20.73 0.06
CA GLY A 362 -7.63 -21.60 -0.91
C GLY A 362 -7.13 -23.05 -0.81
N LYS A 363 -8.03 -24.01 -1.06
CA LYS A 363 -7.72 -25.42 -1.21
C LYS A 363 -7.49 -25.73 -2.68
N ILE A 364 -6.36 -26.35 -3.01
CA ILE A 364 -6.03 -26.77 -4.38
C ILE A 364 -6.95 -27.93 -4.77
N THR A 365 -7.74 -27.74 -5.82
CA THR A 365 -8.69 -28.73 -6.32
C THR A 365 -8.19 -29.46 -7.57
N ARG A 366 -7.30 -28.80 -8.34
CA ARG A 366 -6.70 -29.41 -9.55
C ARG A 366 -5.31 -28.82 -9.78
N ILE A 367 -4.41 -29.63 -10.30
CA ILE A 367 -3.07 -29.24 -10.76
C ILE A 367 -2.90 -29.80 -12.18
N LYS A 368 -2.50 -28.95 -13.11
CA LYS A 368 -2.14 -29.36 -14.47
C LYS A 368 -0.98 -28.50 -14.94
N ASP A 369 0.16 -29.11 -15.19
CA ASP A 369 1.39 -28.42 -15.57
C ASP A 369 1.73 -27.27 -14.60
N ASN A 370 1.75 -26.04 -15.10
CA ASN A 370 1.96 -24.82 -14.29
C ASN A 370 0.66 -24.05 -13.99
N GLU A 371 -0.48 -24.74 -14.04
CA GLU A 371 -1.80 -24.20 -13.72
C GLU A 371 -2.39 -24.90 -12.51
N ILE A 372 -3.04 -24.15 -11.64
CA ILE A 372 -3.82 -24.66 -10.51
C ILE A 372 -5.22 -24.08 -10.48
N GLU A 373 -6.17 -24.92 -10.05
CA GLU A 373 -7.51 -24.48 -9.69
C GLU A 373 -7.68 -24.55 -8.16
N LEU A 374 -8.33 -23.55 -7.61
CA LEU A 374 -8.50 -23.43 -6.16
C LEU A 374 -9.96 -23.13 -5.80
N SER A 375 -10.37 -23.67 -4.67
CA SER A 375 -11.57 -23.26 -3.95
C SER A 375 -11.19 -22.38 -2.78
N LEU A 376 -11.67 -21.13 -2.77
CA LEU A 376 -11.30 -20.09 -1.81
C LEU A 376 -12.25 -20.05 -0.62
N ASN A 377 -11.72 -19.75 0.56
CA ASN A 377 -12.54 -19.53 1.78
C ASN A 377 -13.27 -18.18 1.73
N ILE A 378 -12.55 -17.13 1.28
CA ILE A 378 -13.12 -15.81 1.05
C ILE A 378 -13.18 -15.62 -0.47
N PRO A 379 -14.35 -15.36 -1.04
CA PRO A 379 -14.48 -15.15 -2.47
C PRO A 379 -13.85 -13.82 -2.88
N ILE A 380 -13.47 -13.76 -4.14
CA ILE A 380 -12.85 -12.58 -4.75
C ILE A 380 -13.56 -12.15 -6.02
N VAL A 381 -13.21 -10.98 -6.50
CA VAL A 381 -13.50 -10.52 -7.86
C VAL A 381 -12.27 -10.85 -8.71
N PRO A 382 -12.37 -11.84 -9.63
CA PRO A 382 -11.23 -12.28 -10.41
C PRO A 382 -10.97 -11.33 -11.58
N LEU A 383 -9.97 -10.48 -11.46
CA LEU A 383 -9.51 -9.64 -12.56
C LEU A 383 -8.41 -10.39 -13.32
N LYS A 384 -8.69 -10.72 -14.57
CA LYS A 384 -7.76 -11.46 -15.44
C LYS A 384 -6.44 -10.69 -15.60
N GLY A 385 -5.31 -11.39 -15.47
CA GLY A 385 -3.97 -10.81 -15.53
C GLY A 385 -3.45 -10.27 -14.19
N ASP A 386 -4.27 -10.29 -13.14
CA ASP A 386 -3.81 -9.84 -11.83
C ASP A 386 -2.76 -10.80 -11.24
N SER A 387 -1.70 -10.18 -10.70
CA SER A 387 -0.62 -10.91 -10.01
C SER A 387 -1.08 -11.36 -8.63
N VAL A 388 -0.85 -12.64 -8.33
CA VAL A 388 -1.21 -13.29 -7.06
C VAL A 388 0.06 -13.76 -6.36
N GLY A 389 0.25 -13.35 -5.10
CA GLY A 389 1.26 -13.93 -4.24
C GLY A 389 0.78 -15.27 -3.67
N ILE A 390 1.62 -16.30 -3.66
CA ILE A 390 1.32 -17.64 -3.17
C ILE A 390 2.18 -17.93 -1.95
N ALA A 391 1.56 -18.21 -0.81
CA ALA A 391 2.25 -18.53 0.42
C ALA A 391 1.78 -19.87 0.99
N ARG A 392 2.72 -20.62 1.58
CA ARG A 392 2.54 -21.91 2.25
C ARG A 392 2.76 -21.75 3.74
N ASN A 393 2.00 -22.47 4.54
CA ASN A 393 2.26 -22.53 5.98
C ASN A 393 3.46 -23.46 6.23
N ILE A 394 4.54 -22.89 6.76
CA ILE A 394 5.77 -23.59 7.13
C ILE A 394 6.06 -23.25 8.59
N HIS A 395 6.14 -24.25 9.46
CA HIS A 395 6.36 -24.08 10.90
C HIS A 395 5.39 -23.06 11.56
N ASN A 396 4.11 -23.11 11.18
CA ASN A 396 3.04 -22.17 11.62
C ASN A 396 3.19 -20.71 11.15
N HIS A 397 4.06 -20.45 10.19
CA HIS A 397 4.23 -19.15 9.55
C HIS A 397 3.90 -19.22 8.05
N TRP A 398 3.18 -18.25 7.55
CA TRP A 398 2.93 -18.12 6.12
C TRP A 398 4.16 -17.56 5.42
N ARG A 399 4.82 -18.40 4.62
CA ARG A 399 6.01 -18.05 3.83
C ARG A 399 5.67 -17.95 2.36
N LEU A 400 6.14 -16.88 1.71
CA LEU A 400 5.96 -16.70 0.27
C LEU A 400 6.77 -17.78 -0.46
N ILE A 401 6.10 -18.61 -1.26
CA ILE A 401 6.71 -19.72 -2.00
C ILE A 401 6.68 -19.52 -3.51
N GLY A 402 5.93 -18.54 -4.01
CA GLY A 402 5.81 -18.28 -5.43
C GLY A 402 4.82 -17.17 -5.74
N PHE A 403 4.54 -17.03 -7.01
CA PHE A 403 3.54 -16.10 -7.53
C PHE A 403 2.77 -16.73 -8.68
N GLY A 404 1.63 -16.13 -8.99
CA GLY A 404 0.78 -16.55 -10.09
C GLY A 404 0.09 -15.38 -10.76
N GLU A 405 -0.68 -15.70 -11.79
CA GLU A 405 -1.52 -14.76 -12.54
C GLU A 405 -2.89 -15.39 -12.72
N ILE A 406 -3.95 -14.64 -12.53
CA ILE A 406 -5.34 -15.07 -12.78
C ILE A 406 -5.57 -15.21 -14.30
N ILE A 407 -6.05 -16.39 -14.73
CA ILE A 407 -6.28 -16.72 -16.15
C ILE A 407 -7.73 -17.01 -16.47
#